data_838aef65a6494247b19024a16d0c6e15
#
_entry.id   838aef65a6494247b19024a16d0c6e15
#
_cell.length_a   1.000
_cell.length_b   1.000
_cell.length_c   1.000
_cell.angle_alpha   90.00
_cell.angle_beta   90.00
_cell.angle_gamma   90.00
#
_symmetry.space_group_name_H-M   'P 1'
#
loop_
_entity.id
_entity.type
_entity.pdbx_description
1 polymer ?
#
loop_
_entity_poly.entity_id
_entity_poly.type
_entity_poly.pdbx_seq_one_letter_code
_entity_poly.pdbx_strand_id
1 'polypeptide(L)'
;MKKFSMRVVLIISVLFIALGNANVSIAQEMDTTNKLPEEELGSLDTSNLIAEEVAQDKPAEVDNLEEIPTTDELMQNPEVLEQPVVDSDDPDLTVVSSGDFWTLYYNSANDEYSMRMFGNVPSSKPTAWNSYLKYIKHIEIEEATLTGSFASYFDNSAFPALESVRIEQCNLSGVTSFRTAFNNHLTLEKVIIKDNDYPTTSSLLTTEYMFSHAIKLTELDVSGLDTSAVTNMKNMFGGCNSLEELDLSNFDTSSVTNMSGMFGYCESLEKLNVSHLDTSSVTDMNAMFYGCTSLEALDVSNFDTSSVTDMRAMFADNEKLEKLDLSTFDTSSVTNMGTMFKDCTALKSLYLDNFTDAAIMTDMFKGTTSLTYLFVSHNLSTFTSLENTSWYDEKNWVQFSNLSQLQTYHRKQSEPTGYRKGAFLSLTMDAMGGEFEDAEEQKVQSKISGEYWEEVIPVKEGHYFDGWYLDQNFTNKFDFSLPATVSATLYAKWVENYTVVIPASISLNEATELKVEGINRGDKNLSVGLNRTATSVSESNKLTLANTADTTIQ
;
A
#
# COMPACT_ATOMS: atom_id res chain seq x y z
N MET A 1 -7.31 27.79 3.39
CA MET A 1 -6.12 27.00 3.68
C MET A 1 -5.61 26.14 2.50
N LYS A 2 -6.28 26.12 1.35
CA LYS A 2 -5.82 25.35 0.15
C LYS A 2 -4.83 26.08 -0.79
N LYS A 3 -4.46 27.32 -0.48
CA LYS A 3 -3.52 28.11 -1.33
C LYS A 3 -2.08 28.19 -0.80
N PHE A 4 -1.78 27.56 0.35
CA PHE A 4 -0.44 27.64 0.96
C PHE A 4 0.44 26.43 0.65
N SER A 5 -0.16 25.29 0.30
CA SER A 5 0.56 24.05 -0.02
C SER A 5 1.23 24.09 -1.40
N MET A 6 0.59 24.72 -2.38
CA MET A 6 1.07 24.72 -3.78
C MET A 6 2.31 25.60 -4.02
N ARG A 7 2.61 26.57 -3.14
CA ARG A 7 3.81 27.42 -3.26
C ARG A 7 5.07 26.82 -2.64
N VAL A 8 4.92 25.88 -1.71
CA VAL A 8 6.06 25.21 -1.07
C VAL A 8 6.62 24.10 -1.96
N VAL A 9 5.75 23.38 -2.67
CA VAL A 9 6.17 22.32 -3.61
C VAL A 9 6.91 22.93 -4.83
N LEU A 10 6.46 24.07 -5.32
CA LEU A 10 7.10 24.74 -6.47
C LEU A 10 8.49 25.34 -6.13
N ILE A 11 8.71 25.75 -4.88
CA ILE A 11 10.01 26.29 -4.44
C ILE A 11 11.04 25.16 -4.23
N ILE A 12 10.62 23.98 -3.83
CA ILE A 12 11.51 22.84 -3.68
C ILE A 12 11.94 22.30 -5.06
N SER A 13 11.04 22.26 -6.03
CA SER A 13 11.38 21.85 -7.41
C SER A 13 12.35 22.80 -8.11
N VAL A 14 12.30 24.10 -7.84
CA VAL A 14 13.20 25.10 -8.44
C VAL A 14 14.57 25.15 -7.74
N LEU A 15 14.67 24.73 -6.46
CA LEU A 15 15.95 24.75 -5.74
C LEU A 15 16.86 23.55 -6.10
N PHE A 16 16.30 22.44 -6.62
CA PHE A 16 17.08 21.29 -7.08
C PHE A 16 17.72 21.49 -8.46
N ILE A 17 17.29 22.46 -9.24
CA ILE A 17 17.84 22.77 -10.58
C ILE A 17 19.17 23.57 -10.51
N ALA A 18 19.54 24.13 -9.36
CA ALA A 18 20.65 25.10 -9.26
C ALA A 18 22.00 24.52 -8.81
N LEU A 19 22.16 23.23 -8.50
CA LEU A 19 23.39 22.68 -7.88
C LEU A 19 24.03 21.47 -8.59
N GLY A 20 23.85 21.28 -9.86
CA GLY A 20 24.43 20.16 -10.61
C GLY A 20 25.55 20.53 -11.56
N ASN A 21 26.77 20.73 -11.12
CA ASN A 21 27.97 20.57 -11.94
C ASN A 21 29.21 20.35 -11.07
N ALA A 22 29.63 19.10 -10.91
CA ALA A 22 31.04 18.74 -10.68
C ALA A 22 31.27 17.28 -11.08
N ASN A 23 31.83 17.08 -12.25
CA ASN A 23 32.41 15.81 -12.68
C ASN A 23 33.65 15.48 -11.84
N VAL A 24 33.70 14.33 -11.21
CA VAL A 24 34.96 13.66 -10.82
C VAL A 24 34.89 12.19 -11.22
N SER A 25 35.67 11.87 -12.23
CA SER A 25 36.02 10.52 -12.65
C SER A 25 36.99 9.92 -11.63
N ILE A 26 36.59 8.85 -10.94
CA ILE A 26 37.52 7.97 -10.22
C ILE A 26 37.15 6.53 -10.56
N ALA A 27 37.79 6.01 -11.57
CA ALA A 27 37.95 4.58 -11.76
C ALA A 27 39.45 4.32 -11.79
N GLN A 28 39.97 3.69 -10.73
CA GLN A 28 41.01 2.64 -10.72
C GLN A 28 41.68 2.53 -9.37
N GLU A 29 41.90 1.27 -8.97
CA GLU A 29 42.74 0.75 -7.87
C GLU A 29 42.10 0.73 -6.47
N MET A 30 41.45 -0.38 -6.14
CA MET A 30 41.41 -0.84 -4.73
C MET A 30 42.21 -2.11 -4.56
N ASP A 31 43.38 -1.93 -3.96
CA ASP A 31 44.16 -2.97 -3.36
C ASP A 31 43.55 -3.43 -2.02
N THR A 32 43.48 -4.73 -1.84
CA THR A 32 42.87 -5.38 -0.69
C THR A 32 43.84 -5.38 0.50
N THR A 33 43.75 -4.40 1.40
CA THR A 33 44.12 -4.54 2.83
C THR A 33 43.97 -3.22 3.58
N ASN A 34 42.82 -3.03 4.26
CA ASN A 34 42.75 -2.35 5.56
C ASN A 34 41.31 -2.33 6.08
N LYS A 35 41.12 -2.96 7.24
CA LYS A 35 39.91 -2.77 8.06
C LYS A 35 39.88 -1.34 8.59
N LEU A 36 38.82 -0.59 8.27
CA LEU A 36 38.48 0.69 8.92
C LEU A 36 37.46 0.46 10.05
N PRO A 37 37.47 1.31 11.11
CA PRO A 37 36.63 1.14 12.31
C PRO A 37 35.16 1.47 12.06
N GLU A 38 34.26 0.82 12.83
CA GLU A 38 32.79 0.83 12.74
C GLU A 38 32.07 2.17 13.08
N GLU A 39 32.76 3.31 13.16
CA GLU A 39 32.16 4.57 13.64
C GLU A 39 31.86 5.64 12.55
N GLU A 40 32.08 5.40 11.28
CA GLU A 40 31.82 6.39 10.21
C GLU A 40 30.84 5.95 9.11
N LEU A 41 29.93 5.03 9.37
CA LEU A 41 28.77 4.80 8.51
C LEU A 41 27.58 5.66 8.98
N GLY A 42 27.80 6.96 9.01
CA GLY A 42 26.72 7.95 9.07
C GLY A 42 25.87 7.88 7.82
N SER A 43 24.58 7.67 8.02
CA SER A 43 23.47 7.68 7.09
C SER A 43 23.76 8.28 5.70
N LEU A 44 24.10 7.45 4.74
CA LEU A 44 23.93 7.81 3.34
C LEU A 44 22.42 7.82 3.07
N ASP A 45 21.88 8.99 2.83
CA ASP A 45 20.48 9.19 2.44
C ASP A 45 20.25 8.52 1.06
N THR A 46 19.72 7.30 1.09
CA THR A 46 19.50 6.48 -0.12
C THR A 46 18.37 7.00 -1.01
N SER A 47 17.60 8.02 -0.55
CA SER A 47 16.60 8.70 -1.36
C SER A 47 17.21 9.41 -2.58
N ASN A 48 18.47 9.90 -2.47
CA ASN A 48 19.17 10.49 -3.58
C ASN A 48 19.65 9.48 -4.64
N LEU A 49 19.91 8.22 -4.26
CA LEU A 49 20.39 7.20 -5.20
C LEU A 49 19.29 6.68 -6.12
N ILE A 50 18.03 6.63 -5.66
CA ILE A 50 16.88 6.27 -6.52
C ILE A 50 16.58 7.44 -7.46
N ALA A 51 16.63 8.68 -6.96
CA ALA A 51 16.46 9.88 -7.77
C ALA A 51 17.60 10.04 -8.80
N GLU A 52 18.83 9.64 -8.49
CA GLU A 52 19.97 9.70 -9.42
C GLU A 52 19.91 8.63 -10.52
N GLU A 53 19.43 7.41 -10.23
CA GLU A 53 19.31 6.38 -11.27
C GLU A 53 18.17 6.67 -12.25
N VAL A 54 17.10 7.37 -11.77
CA VAL A 54 16.00 7.88 -12.61
C VAL A 54 16.35 9.23 -13.26
N ALA A 55 17.31 10.01 -12.68
CA ALA A 55 17.68 11.35 -13.13
C ALA A 55 18.93 11.42 -14.06
N GLN A 56 19.61 10.30 -14.33
CA GLN A 56 20.82 10.32 -15.16
C GLN A 56 20.60 10.56 -16.65
N ASP A 57 19.34 10.65 -17.13
CA ASP A 57 19.00 11.05 -18.49
C ASP A 57 18.32 12.45 -18.52
N LYS A 58 18.87 13.47 -17.82
CA LYS A 58 18.38 14.84 -17.97
C LYS A 58 18.78 15.41 -19.33
N PRO A 59 17.83 15.92 -20.15
CA PRO A 59 18.15 16.77 -21.27
C PRO A 59 18.73 18.10 -20.77
N ALA A 60 19.67 18.69 -21.56
CA ALA A 60 20.20 20.02 -21.30
C ALA A 60 19.08 21.07 -21.27
N GLU A 61 19.15 22.02 -20.35
CA GLU A 61 18.26 23.17 -20.29
C GLU A 61 18.18 23.89 -21.65
N VAL A 62 16.94 24.02 -22.15
CA VAL A 62 16.64 24.88 -23.27
C VAL A 62 16.22 26.22 -22.68
N ASP A 63 17.21 27.11 -22.52
CA ASP A 63 16.95 28.55 -22.33
C ASP A 63 16.46 29.16 -23.64
N ASN A 64 15.38 29.92 -23.53
CA ASN A 64 14.68 30.73 -24.53
C ASN A 64 13.59 29.99 -25.32
N LEU A 65 12.35 30.16 -24.83
CA LEU A 65 11.17 30.15 -25.70
C LEU A 65 11.28 31.36 -26.64
N GLU A 66 11.90 31.17 -27.81
CA GLU A 66 11.71 32.11 -28.93
C GLU A 66 10.24 32.12 -29.31
N GLU A 67 9.69 33.31 -29.59
CA GLU A 67 8.31 33.48 -30.05
C GLU A 67 8.07 32.56 -31.26
N ILE A 68 6.90 31.91 -31.26
CA ILE A 68 6.46 31.04 -32.37
C ILE A 68 6.45 31.92 -33.65
N PRO A 69 7.24 31.60 -34.68
CA PRO A 69 7.22 32.38 -35.91
C PRO A 69 5.83 32.36 -36.52
N THR A 70 5.36 33.49 -36.95
CA THR A 70 4.09 33.58 -37.67
C THR A 70 4.20 32.84 -39.02
N THR A 71 3.05 32.41 -39.53
CA THR A 71 2.93 31.72 -40.83
C THR A 71 3.69 32.45 -41.95
N ASP A 72 3.72 33.80 -41.91
CA ASP A 72 4.43 34.65 -42.86
C ASP A 72 5.96 34.52 -42.77
N GLU A 73 6.53 34.28 -41.58
CA GLU A 73 7.97 34.08 -41.38
C GLU A 73 8.43 32.69 -41.84
N LEU A 74 7.60 31.66 -41.71
CA LEU A 74 7.88 30.30 -42.22
C LEU A 74 7.76 30.24 -43.76
N MET A 75 6.82 30.99 -44.33
CA MET A 75 6.63 31.09 -45.80
C MET A 75 7.74 31.85 -46.53
N GLN A 76 8.59 32.61 -45.83
CA GLN A 76 9.70 33.35 -46.41
C GLN A 76 10.99 32.51 -46.53
N ASN A 77 10.99 31.25 -46.12
CA ASN A 77 12.15 30.39 -46.29
C ASN A 77 12.20 29.84 -47.73
N PRO A 78 13.26 30.11 -48.55
CA PRO A 78 13.29 29.81 -49.99
C PRO A 78 13.38 28.29 -50.33
N GLU A 79 13.42 27.42 -49.38
CA GLU A 79 13.37 25.96 -49.58
C GLU A 79 11.94 25.37 -49.62
N VAL A 80 10.92 26.18 -49.37
CA VAL A 80 9.49 25.75 -49.45
C VAL A 80 8.99 26.11 -50.85
N LEU A 81 9.22 25.24 -51.80
CA LEU A 81 8.74 25.41 -53.15
C LEU A 81 7.60 24.45 -53.41
N GLU A 82 6.38 24.89 -53.14
CA GLU A 82 5.16 24.59 -53.90
C GLU A 82 4.02 25.28 -53.17
N GLN A 83 3.03 25.79 -53.91
CA GLN A 83 1.88 26.45 -53.28
C GLN A 83 1.17 25.46 -52.35
N PRO A 84 0.81 25.89 -51.13
CA PRO A 84 0.11 25.02 -50.20
C PRO A 84 -1.15 24.44 -50.84
N VAL A 85 -1.29 23.11 -50.84
CA VAL A 85 -2.48 22.42 -51.36
C VAL A 85 -3.44 22.29 -50.18
N VAL A 86 -4.59 22.94 -50.32
CA VAL A 86 -5.70 22.78 -49.32
C VAL A 86 -6.22 21.37 -49.43
N ASP A 87 -6.39 20.69 -48.32
CA ASP A 87 -7.07 19.39 -48.31
C ASP A 87 -8.53 19.57 -48.74
N SER A 88 -8.97 18.82 -49.76
CA SER A 88 -10.33 18.96 -50.29
C SER A 88 -11.44 18.59 -49.31
N ASP A 89 -11.10 17.84 -48.27
CA ASP A 89 -12.03 17.31 -47.26
C ASP A 89 -12.10 18.17 -45.99
N ASP A 90 -11.03 18.98 -45.72
CA ASP A 90 -10.99 19.94 -44.62
C ASP A 90 -10.38 21.26 -45.11
N PRO A 91 -11.18 22.34 -45.30
CA PRO A 91 -10.72 23.61 -45.84
C PRO A 91 -9.74 24.38 -44.92
N ASP A 92 -9.68 24.03 -43.63
CA ASP A 92 -8.79 24.64 -42.66
C ASP A 92 -7.40 23.98 -42.64
N LEU A 93 -7.23 22.79 -43.26
CA LEU A 93 -5.96 22.09 -43.38
C LEU A 93 -5.22 22.48 -44.67
N THR A 94 -3.99 22.90 -44.49
CA THR A 94 -3.06 23.23 -45.59
C THR A 94 -1.86 22.29 -45.53
N VAL A 95 -1.54 21.63 -46.66
CA VAL A 95 -0.31 20.84 -46.79
C VAL A 95 0.88 21.77 -46.82
N VAL A 96 1.76 21.66 -45.82
CA VAL A 96 2.99 22.47 -45.70
C VAL A 96 4.17 21.80 -46.40
N SER A 97 4.28 20.47 -46.22
CA SER A 97 5.35 19.67 -46.82
C SER A 97 4.93 18.18 -46.83
N SER A 98 5.51 17.40 -47.73
CA SER A 98 5.24 15.96 -47.80
C SER A 98 6.45 15.18 -48.30
N GLY A 99 6.39 13.85 -48.08
CA GLY A 99 7.39 12.89 -48.58
C GLY A 99 6.75 11.54 -48.87
N ASP A 100 7.55 10.52 -49.10
CA ASP A 100 7.07 9.19 -49.55
C ASP A 100 6.13 8.50 -48.54
N PHE A 101 6.28 8.80 -47.24
CA PHE A 101 5.53 8.15 -46.18
C PHE A 101 4.94 9.12 -45.16
N TRP A 102 4.94 10.44 -45.41
CA TRP A 102 4.44 11.45 -44.48
C TRP A 102 3.92 12.70 -45.19
N THR A 103 2.99 13.38 -44.52
CA THR A 103 2.49 14.70 -44.92
C THR A 103 2.37 15.56 -43.67
N LEU A 104 2.92 16.78 -43.74
CA LEU A 104 2.80 17.80 -42.70
C LEU A 104 1.70 18.76 -43.07
N TYR A 105 0.79 18.99 -42.15
CA TYR A 105 -0.33 19.90 -42.26
C TYR A 105 -0.19 21.06 -41.29
N TYR A 106 -0.71 22.21 -41.70
CA TYR A 106 -1.01 23.33 -40.83
C TYR A 106 -2.52 23.57 -40.83
N ASN A 107 -3.10 23.66 -39.63
CA ASN A 107 -4.53 23.94 -39.41
C ASN A 107 -4.70 25.42 -39.07
N SER A 108 -5.34 26.19 -39.96
CA SER A 108 -5.54 27.64 -39.81
C SER A 108 -6.62 28.00 -38.78
N ALA A 109 -7.48 27.07 -38.40
CA ALA A 109 -8.52 27.31 -37.43
C ALA A 109 -8.00 27.37 -35.97
N ASN A 110 -6.97 26.60 -35.66
CA ASN A 110 -6.38 26.49 -34.31
C ASN A 110 -4.88 26.85 -34.24
N ASP A 111 -4.24 27.20 -35.35
CA ASP A 111 -2.82 27.55 -35.45
C ASP A 111 -1.89 26.39 -35.04
N GLU A 112 -2.17 25.16 -35.55
CA GLU A 112 -1.44 23.97 -35.15
C GLU A 112 -0.86 23.19 -36.32
N TYR A 113 0.27 22.52 -36.04
CA TYR A 113 0.90 21.61 -37.00
C TYR A 113 0.60 20.17 -36.63
N SER A 114 0.19 19.37 -37.62
CA SER A 114 -0.01 17.92 -37.48
C SER A 114 0.71 17.16 -38.58
N MET A 115 1.14 15.94 -38.26
CA MET A 115 1.83 15.07 -39.22
C MET A 115 1.04 13.75 -39.35
N ARG A 116 0.73 13.36 -40.59
CA ARG A 116 0.24 12.02 -40.93
C ARG A 116 1.36 11.20 -41.55
N MET A 117 1.48 9.95 -41.10
CA MET A 117 2.41 8.97 -41.64
C MET A 117 1.66 7.75 -42.16
N PHE A 118 2.13 7.16 -43.23
CA PHE A 118 1.48 6.05 -43.94
C PHE A 118 2.50 5.18 -44.70
N GLY A 119 2.06 4.03 -45.21
CA GLY A 119 2.89 3.14 -45.99
C GLY A 119 4.07 2.55 -45.20
N ASN A 120 5.28 2.65 -45.73
CA ASN A 120 6.48 2.12 -45.06
C ASN A 120 7.17 3.22 -44.24
N VAL A 121 6.95 3.27 -42.95
CA VAL A 121 7.56 4.27 -42.04
C VAL A 121 8.92 3.75 -41.53
N PRO A 122 10.02 4.39 -41.89
CA PRO A 122 11.35 3.99 -41.44
C PRO A 122 11.63 4.43 -40.01
N SER A 123 12.53 3.73 -39.33
CA SER A 123 12.99 4.10 -37.98
C SER A 123 13.92 5.31 -37.92
N SER A 124 14.25 5.92 -39.07
CA SER A 124 15.05 7.14 -39.16
C SER A 124 14.21 8.33 -39.62
N LYS A 125 14.31 9.46 -38.91
CA LYS A 125 13.60 10.70 -39.23
C LYS A 125 14.22 11.41 -40.44
N PRO A 126 13.44 11.84 -41.46
CA PRO A 126 13.93 12.65 -42.55
C PRO A 126 14.45 14.01 -42.06
N THR A 127 15.54 14.51 -42.65
CA THR A 127 16.09 15.84 -42.34
C THR A 127 15.13 16.96 -42.72
N ALA A 128 14.21 16.72 -43.65
CA ALA A 128 13.14 17.66 -44.04
C ALA A 128 12.22 18.07 -42.88
N TRP A 129 12.16 17.25 -41.82
CA TRP A 129 11.36 17.56 -40.62
C TRP A 129 12.01 18.59 -39.70
N ASN A 130 13.34 18.78 -39.76
CA ASN A 130 14.10 19.52 -38.74
C ASN A 130 13.58 20.95 -38.49
N SER A 131 13.04 21.61 -39.51
CA SER A 131 12.48 22.96 -39.36
C SER A 131 11.14 23.00 -38.66
N TYR A 132 10.42 21.86 -38.59
CA TYR A 132 9.04 21.76 -38.09
C TYR A 132 8.89 20.98 -36.79
N LEU A 133 9.85 20.15 -36.42
CA LEU A 133 9.76 19.24 -35.27
C LEU A 133 9.26 19.92 -33.98
N LYS A 134 9.72 21.15 -33.74
CA LYS A 134 9.38 21.91 -32.52
C LYS A 134 7.95 22.47 -32.50
N TYR A 135 7.21 22.37 -33.61
CA TYR A 135 5.86 22.92 -33.76
C TYR A 135 4.80 21.84 -33.90
N ILE A 136 5.20 20.59 -34.21
CA ILE A 136 4.25 19.49 -34.42
C ILE A 136 3.63 19.09 -33.08
N LYS A 137 2.30 19.25 -33.03
CA LYS A 137 1.49 18.89 -31.84
C LYS A 137 0.84 17.51 -31.94
N HIS A 138 0.49 17.07 -33.15
CA HIS A 138 -0.24 15.83 -33.38
C HIS A 138 0.45 14.98 -34.43
N ILE A 139 0.58 13.68 -34.13
CA ILE A 139 1.10 12.69 -35.09
C ILE A 139 0.08 11.57 -35.21
N GLU A 140 -0.31 11.27 -36.44
CA GLU A 140 -1.20 10.15 -36.79
C GLU A 140 -0.45 9.19 -37.71
N ILE A 141 -0.43 7.91 -37.38
CA ILE A 141 0.19 6.86 -38.19
C ILE A 141 -0.91 5.80 -38.40
N GLU A 142 -1.36 5.69 -39.65
CA GLU A 142 -2.46 4.80 -40.00
C GLU A 142 -2.12 3.99 -41.26
N GLU A 143 -2.60 2.75 -41.30
CA GLU A 143 -2.40 1.83 -42.43
C GLU A 143 -0.93 1.72 -42.86
N ALA A 144 -0.01 1.72 -41.89
CA ALA A 144 1.41 1.78 -42.11
C ALA A 144 2.13 0.51 -41.68
N THR A 145 3.30 0.27 -42.25
CA THR A 145 4.24 -0.76 -41.77
C THR A 145 5.44 -0.06 -41.13
N LEU A 146 5.65 -0.31 -39.85
CA LEU A 146 6.78 0.20 -39.07
C LEU A 146 7.82 -0.92 -38.90
N THR A 147 9.09 -0.61 -39.16
CA THR A 147 10.18 -1.58 -39.06
C THR A 147 11.43 -0.97 -38.45
N GLY A 148 12.15 -1.76 -37.64
CA GLY A 148 13.37 -1.35 -36.98
C GLY A 148 13.16 -0.76 -35.60
N SER A 149 14.12 0.03 -35.13
CA SER A 149 14.09 0.60 -33.78
C SER A 149 13.50 2.00 -33.77
N PHE A 150 12.40 2.20 -33.07
CA PHE A 150 11.77 3.49 -32.81
C PHE A 150 12.24 4.09 -31.47
N ALA A 151 13.41 3.71 -31.00
CA ALA A 151 14.01 4.28 -29.80
C ALA A 151 14.16 5.81 -29.95
N SER A 152 13.70 6.58 -28.96
CA SER A 152 13.68 8.04 -28.95
C SER A 152 13.05 8.67 -30.20
N TYR A 153 12.14 7.96 -30.86
CA TYR A 153 11.60 8.47 -32.15
C TYR A 153 10.63 9.64 -31.94
N PHE A 154 9.82 9.59 -30.93
CA PHE A 154 8.80 10.60 -30.57
C PHE A 154 9.13 11.32 -29.26
N ASP A 155 10.32 11.22 -28.71
CA ASP A 155 10.68 11.81 -27.43
C ASP A 155 10.64 13.34 -27.43
N ASN A 156 10.67 13.95 -26.24
CA ASN A 156 10.61 15.41 -26.10
C ASN A 156 11.76 16.15 -26.82
N SER A 157 12.91 15.51 -26.96
CA SER A 157 14.04 16.15 -27.70
C SER A 157 13.78 16.24 -29.20
N ALA A 158 12.97 15.30 -29.71
CA ALA A 158 12.57 15.29 -31.12
C ALA A 158 11.34 16.17 -31.38
N PHE A 159 10.32 16.05 -30.53
CA PHE A 159 9.02 16.71 -30.70
C PHE A 159 8.59 17.45 -29.43
N PRO A 160 9.20 18.57 -29.06
CA PRO A 160 8.98 19.21 -27.77
C PRO A 160 7.57 19.81 -27.58
N ALA A 161 6.81 20.03 -28.65
CA ALA A 161 5.44 20.52 -28.59
C ALA A 161 4.37 19.43 -28.74
N LEU A 162 4.76 18.14 -28.80
CA LEU A 162 3.85 17.06 -29.10
C LEU A 162 2.81 16.88 -27.98
N GLU A 163 1.53 16.92 -28.34
CA GLU A 163 0.38 16.77 -27.46
C GLU A 163 -0.32 15.41 -27.65
N SER A 164 -0.32 14.86 -28.87
CA SER A 164 -0.91 13.55 -29.11
C SER A 164 -0.23 12.71 -30.18
N VAL A 165 -0.26 11.38 -29.99
CA VAL A 165 0.16 10.39 -30.99
C VAL A 165 -0.88 9.29 -31.12
N ARG A 166 -1.21 8.93 -32.37
CA ARG A 166 -2.06 7.78 -32.73
C ARG A 166 -1.29 6.83 -33.65
N ILE A 167 -1.27 5.56 -33.36
CA ILE A 167 -0.69 4.47 -34.18
C ILE A 167 -1.75 3.39 -34.29
N GLU A 168 -2.50 3.41 -35.37
CA GLU A 168 -3.66 2.52 -35.56
C GLU A 168 -3.60 1.80 -36.90
N GLN A 169 -4.17 0.58 -36.93
CA GLN A 169 -4.28 -0.24 -38.15
C GLN A 169 -2.92 -0.45 -38.84
N CYS A 170 -1.85 -0.50 -38.07
CA CYS A 170 -0.47 -0.62 -38.54
C CYS A 170 0.06 -2.03 -38.38
N ASN A 171 0.98 -2.44 -39.27
CA ASN A 171 1.81 -3.61 -39.04
C ASN A 171 3.04 -3.23 -38.21
N LEU A 172 3.06 -3.69 -36.95
CA LEU A 172 4.17 -3.46 -36.03
C LEU A 172 5.09 -4.65 -35.82
N SER A 173 4.88 -5.78 -36.54
CA SER A 173 5.66 -7.01 -36.34
C SER A 173 7.17 -6.86 -36.57
N GLY A 174 7.58 -5.88 -37.37
CA GLY A 174 8.99 -5.54 -37.64
C GLY A 174 9.61 -4.54 -36.68
N VAL A 175 8.86 -4.02 -35.70
CA VAL A 175 9.40 -3.07 -34.70
C VAL A 175 10.21 -3.84 -33.66
N THR A 176 11.45 -3.43 -33.44
CA THR A 176 12.35 -4.11 -32.49
C THR A 176 12.47 -3.41 -31.15
N SER A 177 12.16 -2.12 -31.05
CA SER A 177 12.30 -1.35 -29.83
C SER A 177 11.43 -0.09 -29.85
N PHE A 178 10.74 0.17 -28.72
CA PHE A 178 10.16 1.46 -28.38
C PHE A 178 10.87 2.08 -27.16
N ARG A 179 12.11 1.68 -26.91
CA ARG A 179 12.90 2.25 -25.81
C ARG A 179 12.87 3.78 -25.87
N THR A 180 12.49 4.44 -24.77
CA THR A 180 12.42 5.91 -24.67
C THR A 180 11.57 6.62 -25.76
N ALA A 181 10.67 5.90 -26.44
CA ALA A 181 10.00 6.45 -27.62
C ALA A 181 9.22 7.74 -27.35
N PHE A 182 8.60 7.86 -26.16
CA PHE A 182 7.81 9.02 -25.70
C PHE A 182 8.36 9.58 -24.39
N ASN A 183 9.66 9.45 -24.17
CA ASN A 183 10.30 9.81 -22.89
C ASN A 183 10.37 11.33 -22.67
N ASN A 184 10.27 11.74 -21.39
CA ASN A 184 10.48 13.13 -20.92
C ASN A 184 9.52 14.18 -21.51
N HIS A 185 8.33 13.79 -21.98
CA HIS A 185 7.37 14.74 -22.53
C HIS A 185 6.73 15.64 -21.47
N LEU A 186 6.83 16.95 -21.70
CA LEU A 186 6.22 17.98 -20.86
C LEU A 186 4.83 18.42 -21.36
N THR A 187 4.45 18.02 -22.56
CA THR A 187 3.23 18.47 -23.26
C THR A 187 2.33 17.33 -23.70
N LEU A 188 2.86 16.11 -23.84
CA LEU A 188 2.11 14.94 -24.33
C LEU A 188 0.98 14.56 -23.39
N GLU A 189 -0.25 14.62 -23.87
CA GLU A 189 -1.47 14.38 -23.11
C GLU A 189 -2.13 13.05 -23.49
N LYS A 190 -1.91 12.60 -24.75
CA LYS A 190 -2.60 11.43 -25.29
C LYS A 190 -1.71 10.57 -26.17
N VAL A 191 -1.72 9.24 -25.93
CA VAL A 191 -1.12 8.25 -26.84
C VAL A 191 -2.10 7.09 -27.04
N ILE A 192 -2.39 6.75 -28.29
CA ILE A 192 -3.24 5.64 -28.70
C ILE A 192 -2.43 4.72 -29.61
N ILE A 193 -2.19 3.49 -29.18
CA ILE A 193 -1.55 2.41 -29.96
C ILE A 193 -2.50 1.23 -29.93
N LYS A 194 -3.40 1.13 -30.91
CA LYS A 194 -4.45 0.10 -30.91
C LYS A 194 -4.77 -0.42 -32.31
N ASP A 195 -5.53 -1.50 -32.36
CA ASP A 195 -6.02 -2.11 -33.61
C ASP A 195 -4.90 -2.44 -34.60
N ASN A 196 -3.68 -2.75 -34.09
CA ASN A 196 -2.51 -3.02 -34.91
C ASN A 196 -2.40 -4.52 -35.24
N ASP A 197 -1.82 -4.81 -36.40
CA ASP A 197 -1.64 -6.16 -36.91
C ASP A 197 -0.22 -6.69 -36.68
N TYR A 198 -0.14 -8.01 -36.42
CA TYR A 198 1.12 -8.73 -36.32
C TYR A 198 1.07 -9.96 -37.23
N PRO A 199 1.19 -9.77 -38.55
CA PRO A 199 1.13 -10.88 -39.51
C PRO A 199 2.27 -11.89 -39.34
N THR A 200 3.29 -11.53 -38.58
CA THR A 200 4.38 -12.40 -38.13
C THR A 200 4.54 -12.24 -36.63
N THR A 201 5.34 -13.08 -35.99
CA THR A 201 5.69 -12.96 -34.57
C THR A 201 6.27 -11.58 -34.29
N SER A 202 5.88 -10.98 -33.17
CA SER A 202 6.42 -9.68 -32.72
C SER A 202 7.96 -9.75 -32.59
N SER A 203 8.62 -8.69 -33.05
CA SER A 203 10.07 -8.50 -32.90
C SER A 203 10.40 -7.51 -31.77
N LEU A 204 9.40 -7.02 -31.04
CA LEU A 204 9.55 -6.03 -29.99
C LEU A 204 10.24 -6.63 -28.75
N LEU A 205 11.48 -6.24 -28.50
CA LEU A 205 12.30 -6.77 -27.42
C LEU A 205 12.29 -5.92 -26.16
N THR A 206 12.01 -4.60 -26.29
CA THR A 206 12.07 -3.68 -25.16
C THR A 206 11.15 -2.49 -25.32
N THR A 207 10.48 -2.17 -24.21
CA THR A 207 9.69 -0.94 -24.00
C THR A 207 10.27 -0.11 -22.85
N GLU A 208 11.55 -0.34 -22.51
CA GLU A 208 12.28 0.35 -21.45
C GLU A 208 12.15 1.88 -21.60
N TYR A 209 11.67 2.55 -20.52
CA TYR A 209 11.41 4.00 -20.47
C TYR A 209 10.45 4.54 -21.55
N MET A 210 9.58 3.73 -22.15
CA MET A 210 8.79 4.12 -23.32
C MET A 210 7.99 5.39 -23.09
N PHE A 211 7.31 5.53 -21.95
CA PHE A 211 6.53 6.71 -21.56
C PHE A 211 7.11 7.44 -20.35
N SER A 212 8.32 7.09 -19.94
CA SER A 212 8.90 7.62 -18.72
C SER A 212 8.91 9.15 -18.70
N HIS A 213 8.42 9.74 -17.59
CA HIS A 213 8.29 11.20 -17.42
C HIS A 213 7.44 11.91 -18.51
N ALA A 214 6.46 11.23 -19.08
CA ALA A 214 5.37 11.88 -19.80
C ALA A 214 4.38 12.45 -18.77
N ILE A 215 4.76 13.56 -18.14
CA ILE A 215 4.14 14.08 -16.91
C ILE A 215 2.71 14.57 -17.07
N LYS A 216 2.27 14.89 -18.29
CA LYS A 216 0.91 15.34 -18.61
C LYS A 216 0.04 14.26 -19.26
N LEU A 217 0.59 13.05 -19.46
CA LEU A 217 -0.15 11.97 -20.10
C LEU A 217 -1.33 11.55 -19.25
N THR A 218 -2.54 11.74 -19.79
CA THR A 218 -3.81 11.40 -19.13
C THR A 218 -4.59 10.33 -19.86
N GLU A 219 -4.38 10.19 -21.18
CA GLU A 219 -5.05 9.18 -22.00
C GLU A 219 -4.02 8.27 -22.66
N LEU A 220 -3.99 7.00 -22.27
CA LEU A 220 -3.07 6.01 -22.78
C LEU A 220 -3.78 4.71 -23.12
N ASP A 221 -3.80 4.37 -24.40
CA ASP A 221 -4.28 3.08 -24.91
C ASP A 221 -3.10 2.37 -25.60
N VAL A 222 -2.68 1.26 -25.03
CA VAL A 222 -1.59 0.41 -25.52
C VAL A 222 -2.08 -0.99 -25.90
N SER A 223 -3.39 -1.15 -26.10
CA SER A 223 -4.03 -2.43 -26.41
C SER A 223 -3.56 -3.07 -27.72
N GLY A 224 -3.00 -2.27 -28.63
CA GLY A 224 -2.42 -2.74 -29.90
C GLY A 224 -0.94 -3.10 -29.85
N LEU A 225 -0.31 -3.21 -28.66
CA LEU A 225 1.06 -3.68 -28.52
C LEU A 225 1.10 -5.21 -28.27
N ASP A 226 1.79 -5.95 -29.12
CA ASP A 226 2.16 -7.34 -28.83
C ASP A 226 3.46 -7.35 -28.02
N THR A 227 3.34 -7.67 -26.72
CA THR A 227 4.45 -7.67 -25.77
C THR A 227 5.07 -9.05 -25.53
N SER A 228 4.63 -10.09 -26.26
CA SER A 228 5.03 -11.49 -26.03
C SER A 228 6.54 -11.77 -26.13
N ALA A 229 7.27 -10.94 -26.90
CA ALA A 229 8.72 -11.04 -27.02
C ALA A 229 9.50 -10.05 -26.15
N VAL A 230 8.79 -9.18 -25.38
CA VAL A 230 9.44 -8.15 -24.57
C VAL A 230 10.12 -8.78 -23.36
N THR A 231 11.40 -8.45 -23.17
CA THR A 231 12.19 -8.94 -22.03
C THR A 231 12.48 -7.83 -20.99
N ASN A 232 12.32 -6.56 -21.36
CA ASN A 232 12.64 -5.42 -20.49
C ASN A 232 11.55 -4.34 -20.55
N MET A 233 10.85 -4.15 -19.43
CA MET A 233 9.82 -3.12 -19.21
C MET A 233 10.22 -2.09 -18.14
N LYS A 234 11.55 -1.97 -17.86
CA LYS A 234 12.08 -1.02 -16.88
C LYS A 234 11.53 0.38 -17.12
N ASN A 235 10.96 1.00 -16.06
CA ASN A 235 10.41 2.37 -16.06
C ASN A 235 9.44 2.67 -17.24
N MET A 236 8.73 1.68 -17.79
CA MET A 236 7.90 1.89 -18.97
C MET A 236 6.90 3.03 -18.79
N PHE A 237 6.28 3.13 -17.62
CA PHE A 237 5.33 4.19 -17.26
C PHE A 237 5.86 5.10 -16.14
N GLY A 238 7.13 4.94 -15.74
CA GLY A 238 7.71 5.66 -14.61
C GLY A 238 7.61 7.17 -14.78
N GLY A 239 7.03 7.88 -13.79
CA GLY A 239 6.85 9.34 -13.86
C GLY A 239 5.68 9.82 -14.72
N CYS A 240 4.74 8.97 -15.09
CA CYS A 240 3.46 9.38 -15.69
C CYS A 240 2.53 9.97 -14.61
N ASN A 241 2.89 11.16 -14.11
CA ASN A 241 2.29 11.75 -12.91
C ASN A 241 0.79 12.05 -13.02
N SER A 242 0.27 12.27 -14.25
CA SER A 242 -1.13 12.64 -14.49
C SER A 242 -2.01 11.46 -14.89
N LEU A 243 -1.46 10.25 -15.02
CA LEU A 243 -2.20 9.07 -15.44
C LEU A 243 -3.02 8.54 -14.25
N GLU A 244 -4.35 8.55 -14.37
CA GLU A 244 -5.28 8.11 -13.30
C GLU A 244 -5.64 6.63 -13.42
N GLU A 245 -5.72 6.10 -14.65
CA GLU A 245 -6.07 4.72 -14.96
C GLU A 245 -5.12 4.16 -16.02
N LEU A 246 -4.85 2.85 -15.97
CA LEU A 246 -4.01 2.16 -16.94
C LEU A 246 -4.55 0.74 -17.16
N ASP A 247 -4.92 0.42 -18.39
CA ASP A 247 -5.32 -0.93 -18.79
C ASP A 247 -4.16 -1.65 -19.49
N LEU A 248 -3.70 -2.73 -18.89
CA LEU A 248 -2.65 -3.61 -19.38
C LEU A 248 -3.16 -5.03 -19.67
N SER A 249 -4.48 -5.23 -19.73
CA SER A 249 -5.10 -6.56 -19.84
C SER A 249 -4.66 -7.39 -21.04
N ASN A 250 -4.09 -6.72 -22.07
CA ASN A 250 -3.54 -7.35 -23.26
C ASN A 250 -2.04 -7.69 -23.17
N PHE A 251 -1.35 -7.31 -22.08
CA PHE A 251 0.11 -7.56 -21.97
C PHE A 251 0.42 -9.03 -21.69
N ASP A 252 1.25 -9.62 -22.53
CA ASP A 252 1.95 -10.88 -22.24
C ASP A 252 3.33 -10.52 -21.65
N THR A 253 3.53 -10.84 -20.36
CA THR A 253 4.76 -10.54 -19.65
C THR A 253 5.60 -11.77 -19.34
N SER A 254 5.25 -12.94 -19.90
CA SER A 254 5.89 -14.22 -19.63
C SER A 254 7.40 -14.26 -19.94
N SER A 255 7.85 -13.40 -20.87
CA SER A 255 9.26 -13.27 -21.25
C SER A 255 10.01 -12.17 -20.50
N VAL A 256 9.31 -11.37 -19.67
CA VAL A 256 9.89 -10.18 -19.03
C VAL A 256 10.78 -10.56 -17.85
N THR A 257 12.00 -10.06 -17.86
CA THR A 257 12.99 -10.30 -16.78
C THR A 257 13.21 -9.07 -15.91
N ASN A 258 12.89 -7.87 -16.40
CA ASN A 258 13.08 -6.61 -15.66
C ASN A 258 11.81 -5.76 -15.70
N MET A 259 11.22 -5.52 -14.51
CA MET A 259 10.07 -4.63 -14.26
C MET A 259 10.43 -3.49 -13.30
N SER A 260 11.74 -3.20 -13.11
CA SER A 260 12.14 -2.15 -12.16
C SER A 260 11.54 -0.79 -12.54
N GLY A 261 10.96 -0.11 -11.55
CA GLY A 261 10.34 1.22 -11.71
C GLY A 261 9.14 1.28 -12.67
N MET A 262 8.58 0.14 -13.11
CA MET A 262 7.57 0.11 -14.20
C MET A 262 6.43 1.12 -13.99
N PHE A 263 5.98 1.31 -12.75
CA PHE A 263 4.94 2.26 -12.36
C PHE A 263 5.46 3.34 -11.38
N GLY A 264 6.78 3.42 -11.19
CA GLY A 264 7.36 4.35 -10.22
C GLY A 264 6.95 5.80 -10.50
N TYR A 265 6.56 6.56 -9.46
CA TYR A 265 6.10 7.95 -9.59
C TYR A 265 4.83 8.16 -10.44
N CYS A 266 3.97 7.17 -10.60
CA CYS A 266 2.63 7.38 -11.13
C CYS A 266 1.74 7.98 -10.02
N GLU A 267 1.95 9.26 -9.71
CA GLU A 267 1.41 9.92 -8.52
C GLU A 267 -0.13 10.00 -8.50
N SER A 268 -0.77 10.11 -9.68
CA SER A 268 -2.23 10.19 -9.81
C SER A 268 -2.93 8.84 -9.96
N LEU A 269 -2.17 7.75 -10.10
CA LEU A 269 -2.75 6.43 -10.34
C LEU A 269 -3.51 5.92 -9.11
N GLU A 270 -4.84 5.89 -9.21
CA GLU A 270 -5.72 5.49 -8.10
C GLU A 270 -5.97 3.99 -8.06
N LYS A 271 -6.03 3.36 -9.22
CA LYS A 271 -6.32 1.93 -9.39
C LYS A 271 -5.41 1.33 -10.43
N LEU A 272 -4.87 0.17 -10.10
CA LEU A 272 -4.01 -0.58 -11.00
C LEU A 272 -4.33 -2.08 -10.87
N ASN A 273 -4.77 -2.69 -11.96
CA ASN A 273 -4.95 -4.13 -12.02
C ASN A 273 -3.71 -4.80 -12.63
N VAL A 274 -2.99 -5.55 -11.81
CA VAL A 274 -1.80 -6.32 -12.21
C VAL A 274 -1.99 -7.84 -12.11
N SER A 275 -3.23 -8.30 -11.88
CA SER A 275 -3.54 -9.71 -11.63
C SER A 275 -3.26 -10.65 -12.81
N HIS A 276 -3.11 -10.12 -14.01
CA HIS A 276 -2.83 -10.85 -15.24
C HIS A 276 -1.34 -10.89 -15.61
N LEU A 277 -0.49 -10.09 -14.92
CA LEU A 277 0.93 -10.07 -15.23
C LEU A 277 1.61 -11.37 -14.78
N ASP A 278 2.26 -12.07 -15.70
CA ASP A 278 3.15 -13.19 -15.40
C ASP A 278 4.51 -12.64 -14.96
N THR A 279 4.89 -12.90 -13.71
CA THR A 279 6.16 -12.44 -13.13
C THR A 279 7.18 -13.56 -12.92
N SER A 280 6.89 -14.78 -13.37
CA SER A 280 7.72 -15.98 -13.10
C SER A 280 9.17 -15.88 -13.63
N SER A 281 9.39 -15.09 -14.68
CA SER A 281 10.71 -14.82 -15.25
C SER A 281 11.40 -13.57 -14.71
N VAL A 282 10.72 -12.77 -13.87
CA VAL A 282 11.22 -11.47 -13.41
C VAL A 282 12.29 -11.65 -12.34
N THR A 283 13.41 -10.97 -12.53
CA THR A 283 14.55 -10.97 -11.58
C THR A 283 14.74 -9.64 -10.86
N ASP A 284 14.20 -8.55 -11.39
CA ASP A 284 14.33 -7.19 -10.84
C ASP A 284 12.97 -6.49 -10.77
N MET A 285 12.51 -6.23 -9.53
CA MET A 285 11.30 -5.48 -9.20
C MET A 285 11.61 -4.21 -8.37
N ASN A 286 12.87 -3.73 -8.42
CA ASN A 286 13.28 -2.51 -7.72
C ASN A 286 12.33 -1.37 -8.06
N ALA A 287 11.82 -0.66 -7.03
CA ALA A 287 10.98 0.52 -7.16
C ALA A 287 9.72 0.37 -8.07
N MET A 288 9.23 -0.86 -8.32
CA MET A 288 8.16 -1.12 -9.29
C MET A 288 6.91 -0.25 -9.07
N PHE A 289 6.55 -0.01 -7.80
CA PHE A 289 5.41 0.83 -7.40
C PHE A 289 5.85 2.02 -6.53
N TYR A 290 7.10 2.46 -6.65
CA TYR A 290 7.64 3.55 -5.84
C TYR A 290 6.87 4.86 -6.08
N GLY A 291 6.40 5.54 -5.01
CA GLY A 291 5.79 6.86 -5.13
C GLY A 291 4.43 6.90 -5.85
N CYS A 292 3.69 5.79 -5.90
CA CYS A 292 2.30 5.79 -6.37
C CYS A 292 1.39 6.36 -5.25
N THR A 293 1.52 7.66 -4.99
CA THR A 293 0.97 8.33 -3.80
C THR A 293 -0.56 8.34 -3.74
N SER A 294 -1.26 8.12 -4.86
CA SER A 294 -2.72 8.03 -4.92
C SER A 294 -3.27 6.61 -4.83
N LEU A 295 -2.43 5.59 -4.88
CA LEU A 295 -2.85 4.19 -4.90
C LEU A 295 -3.42 3.77 -3.53
N GLU A 296 -4.71 3.43 -3.49
CA GLU A 296 -5.43 3.09 -2.25
C GLU A 296 -5.36 1.59 -1.93
N ALA A 297 -5.31 0.75 -2.97
CA ALA A 297 -5.23 -0.70 -2.87
C ALA A 297 -4.43 -1.30 -4.01
N LEU A 298 -3.70 -2.37 -3.73
CA LEU A 298 -2.93 -3.10 -4.72
C LEU A 298 -2.99 -4.60 -4.42
N ASP A 299 -3.44 -5.38 -5.39
CA ASP A 299 -3.45 -6.85 -5.31
C ASP A 299 -2.30 -7.43 -6.15
N VAL A 300 -1.31 -7.98 -5.46
CA VAL A 300 -0.15 -8.65 -6.03
C VAL A 300 -0.10 -10.14 -5.67
N SER A 301 -1.24 -10.71 -5.29
CA SER A 301 -1.33 -12.11 -4.82
C SER A 301 -0.96 -13.15 -5.90
N ASN A 302 -1.02 -12.76 -7.17
CA ASN A 302 -0.63 -13.59 -8.32
C ASN A 302 0.87 -13.50 -8.67
N PHE A 303 1.65 -12.63 -8.04
CA PHE A 303 3.07 -12.47 -8.38
C PHE A 303 3.87 -13.70 -7.94
N ASP A 304 4.57 -14.32 -8.88
CA ASP A 304 5.64 -15.27 -8.61
C ASP A 304 6.95 -14.49 -8.44
N THR A 305 7.48 -14.49 -7.21
CA THR A 305 8.68 -13.75 -6.86
C THR A 305 9.90 -14.65 -6.62
N SER A 306 9.78 -15.94 -6.89
CA SER A 306 10.82 -16.95 -6.61
C SER A 306 12.15 -16.69 -7.33
N SER A 307 12.11 -16.01 -8.48
CA SER A 307 13.29 -15.62 -9.27
C SER A 307 13.82 -14.22 -8.95
N VAL A 308 13.10 -13.43 -8.14
CA VAL A 308 13.43 -12.02 -7.90
C VAL A 308 14.64 -11.89 -6.96
N THR A 309 15.59 -11.04 -7.33
CA THR A 309 16.81 -10.78 -6.57
C THR A 309 16.87 -9.38 -5.97
N ASP A 310 16.14 -8.40 -6.53
CA ASP A 310 16.07 -7.03 -6.02
C ASP A 310 14.60 -6.56 -5.91
N MET A 311 14.20 -6.23 -4.66
CA MET A 311 12.90 -5.64 -4.30
C MET A 311 13.08 -4.29 -3.58
N ARG A 312 14.26 -3.66 -3.73
CA ARG A 312 14.55 -2.37 -3.10
C ARG A 312 13.45 -1.36 -3.43
N ALA A 313 12.93 -0.67 -2.41
CA ALA A 313 11.94 0.40 -2.53
C ALA A 313 10.66 0.02 -3.31
N MET A 314 10.34 -1.28 -3.47
CA MET A 314 9.25 -1.72 -4.36
C MET A 314 7.91 -1.03 -4.08
N PHE A 315 7.61 -0.74 -2.81
CA PHE A 315 6.38 -0.08 -2.38
C PHE A 315 6.63 1.23 -1.63
N ALA A 316 7.86 1.77 -1.63
CA ALA A 316 8.17 2.98 -0.87
C ALA A 316 7.35 4.19 -1.34
N ASP A 317 7.11 5.14 -0.44
CA ASP A 317 6.38 6.40 -0.68
C ASP A 317 4.93 6.22 -1.19
N ASN A 318 4.26 5.09 -0.85
CA ASN A 318 2.84 4.88 -1.11
C ASN A 318 2.01 5.43 0.06
N GLU A 319 1.65 6.71 -0.02
CA GLU A 319 1.06 7.46 1.11
C GLU A 319 -0.38 7.10 1.44
N LYS A 320 -1.14 6.49 0.51
CA LYS A 320 -2.56 6.11 0.71
C LYS A 320 -2.80 4.62 0.89
N LEU A 321 -1.81 3.77 0.66
CA LEU A 321 -1.96 2.32 0.75
C LEU A 321 -2.15 1.89 2.22
N GLU A 322 -3.35 1.43 2.58
CA GLU A 322 -3.69 1.08 3.97
C GLU A 322 -3.37 -0.37 4.35
N LYS A 323 -3.44 -1.28 3.39
CA LYS A 323 -3.16 -2.71 3.56
C LYS A 323 -2.29 -3.22 2.42
N LEU A 324 -1.30 -4.03 2.77
CA LEU A 324 -0.49 -4.76 1.79
C LEU A 324 -0.36 -6.23 2.24
N ASP A 325 -0.77 -7.13 1.35
CA ASP A 325 -0.73 -8.57 1.59
C ASP A 325 0.29 -9.20 0.64
N LEU A 326 1.43 -9.57 1.19
CA LEU A 326 2.55 -10.20 0.48
C LEU A 326 2.76 -11.65 0.97
N SER A 327 1.69 -12.30 1.45
CA SER A 327 1.76 -13.66 1.96
C SER A 327 2.20 -14.70 0.92
N THR A 328 2.01 -14.39 -0.37
CA THR A 328 2.43 -15.23 -1.49
C THR A 328 3.87 -15.02 -1.93
N PHE A 329 4.53 -13.93 -1.50
CA PHE A 329 5.89 -13.59 -1.93
C PHE A 329 6.92 -14.58 -1.36
N ASP A 330 7.72 -15.18 -2.24
CA ASP A 330 8.92 -15.92 -1.89
C ASP A 330 10.14 -14.99 -2.01
N THR A 331 10.77 -14.68 -0.89
CA THR A 331 11.96 -13.81 -0.86
C THR A 331 13.27 -14.57 -0.67
N SER A 332 13.26 -15.88 -0.85
CA SER A 332 14.45 -16.73 -0.63
C SER A 332 15.64 -16.41 -1.55
N SER A 333 15.35 -15.86 -2.74
CA SER A 333 16.38 -15.42 -3.70
C SER A 333 16.73 -13.94 -3.59
N VAL A 334 15.97 -13.17 -2.77
CA VAL A 334 16.13 -11.70 -2.69
C VAL A 334 17.37 -11.33 -1.90
N THR A 335 18.21 -10.48 -2.48
CA THR A 335 19.42 -9.96 -1.84
C THR A 335 19.25 -8.54 -1.31
N ASN A 336 18.28 -7.80 -1.82
CA ASN A 336 18.06 -6.40 -1.46
C ASN A 336 16.56 -6.10 -1.29
N MET A 337 16.17 -5.76 -0.05
CA MET A 337 14.85 -5.25 0.35
C MET A 337 14.98 -3.90 1.06
N GLY A 338 16.07 -3.17 0.82
CA GLY A 338 16.28 -1.84 1.42
C GLY A 338 15.13 -0.90 1.08
N THR A 339 14.65 -0.15 2.07
CA THR A 339 13.57 0.85 1.91
C THR A 339 12.25 0.33 1.31
N MET A 340 11.99 -1.00 1.32
CA MET A 340 10.87 -1.62 0.60
C MET A 340 9.51 -1.00 0.93
N PHE A 341 9.28 -0.63 2.21
CA PHE A 341 8.04 -0.01 2.70
C PHE A 341 8.27 1.40 3.25
N LYS A 342 9.42 2.02 2.92
CA LYS A 342 9.77 3.33 3.45
C LYS A 342 8.67 4.35 3.12
N ASP A 343 8.30 5.16 4.12
CA ASP A 343 7.34 6.26 4.01
C ASP A 343 5.93 5.86 3.50
N CYS A 344 5.54 4.56 3.65
CA CYS A 344 4.15 4.12 3.50
C CYS A 344 3.32 4.59 4.72
N THR A 345 3.00 5.89 4.76
CA THR A 345 2.49 6.56 5.96
C THR A 345 1.08 6.15 6.37
N ALA A 346 0.23 5.70 5.43
CA ALA A 346 -1.11 5.20 5.71
C ALA A 346 -1.18 3.71 6.00
N LEU A 347 -0.09 2.95 5.82
CA LEU A 347 -0.09 1.49 5.91
C LEU A 347 -0.41 1.04 7.34
N LYS A 348 -1.57 0.37 7.53
CA LYS A 348 -2.08 -0.12 8.82
C LYS A 348 -1.78 -1.58 9.05
N SER A 349 -1.78 -2.39 7.97
CA SER A 349 -1.62 -3.84 8.05
C SER A 349 -0.69 -4.37 6.97
N LEU A 350 0.29 -5.18 7.37
CA LEU A 350 1.29 -5.77 6.48
C LEU A 350 1.46 -7.26 6.76
N TYR A 351 1.42 -8.09 5.71
CA TYR A 351 1.56 -9.55 5.78
C TYR A 351 2.78 -10.00 5.00
N LEU A 352 3.71 -10.66 5.69
CA LEU A 352 5.04 -11.07 5.21
C LEU A 352 5.31 -12.55 5.56
N ASP A 353 4.39 -13.44 5.24
CA ASP A 353 4.35 -14.83 5.71
C ASP A 353 5.58 -15.66 5.33
N ASN A 354 6.15 -15.41 4.15
CA ASN A 354 7.25 -16.18 3.58
C ASN A 354 8.53 -15.36 3.40
N PHE A 355 8.62 -14.21 4.09
CA PHE A 355 9.81 -13.37 4.01
C PHE A 355 11.00 -13.99 4.74
N THR A 356 12.18 -13.80 4.18
CA THR A 356 13.47 -14.22 4.75
C THR A 356 14.41 -13.03 4.86
N ASP A 357 15.44 -13.13 5.72
CA ASP A 357 16.46 -12.08 5.81
C ASP A 357 17.21 -11.95 4.47
N ALA A 358 17.31 -10.73 3.96
CA ALA A 358 18.16 -10.37 2.82
C ALA A 358 19.47 -9.71 3.27
N ALA A 359 20.45 -9.66 2.39
CA ALA A 359 21.74 -9.03 2.70
C ALA A 359 21.60 -7.51 2.96
N ILE A 360 20.66 -6.85 2.26
CA ILE A 360 20.38 -5.41 2.42
C ILE A 360 18.92 -5.24 2.79
N MET A 361 18.66 -4.72 4.01
CA MET A 361 17.31 -4.40 4.52
C MET A 361 17.29 -3.00 5.19
N THR A 362 18.21 -2.13 4.81
CA THR A 362 18.32 -0.77 5.40
C THR A 362 17.02 -0.02 5.25
N ASP A 363 16.52 0.58 6.34
CA ASP A 363 15.33 1.43 6.38
C ASP A 363 14.04 0.78 5.82
N MET A 364 13.95 -0.56 5.82
CA MET A 364 12.83 -1.32 5.23
C MET A 364 11.47 -0.84 5.70
N PHE A 365 11.31 -0.55 7.01
CA PHE A 365 10.05 -0.09 7.62
C PHE A 365 10.07 1.39 8.04
N LYS A 366 11.03 2.18 7.59
CA LYS A 366 11.15 3.58 7.99
C LYS A 366 9.92 4.38 7.53
N GLY A 367 9.31 5.16 8.42
CA GLY A 367 8.18 6.02 8.10
C GLY A 367 6.82 5.31 7.99
N THR A 368 6.71 4.01 8.28
CA THR A 368 5.42 3.30 8.37
C THR A 368 4.68 3.64 9.66
N THR A 369 4.37 4.92 9.86
CA THR A 369 3.89 5.46 11.15
C THR A 369 2.51 4.97 11.56
N SER A 370 1.65 4.63 10.59
CA SER A 370 0.30 4.10 10.83
C SER A 370 0.26 2.58 11.05
N LEU A 371 1.39 1.88 10.94
CA LEU A 371 1.41 0.42 11.02
C LEU A 371 1.00 -0.04 12.42
N THR A 372 -0.13 -0.74 12.48
CA THR A 372 -0.72 -1.28 13.72
C THR A 372 -0.74 -2.80 13.76
N TYR A 373 -0.59 -3.45 12.61
CA TYR A 373 -0.56 -4.91 12.50
C TYR A 373 0.54 -5.37 11.55
N LEU A 374 1.38 -6.29 12.03
CA LEU A 374 2.45 -6.92 11.27
C LEU A 374 2.38 -8.44 11.46
N PHE A 375 2.05 -9.17 10.39
CA PHE A 375 2.18 -10.62 10.36
C PHE A 375 3.46 -10.99 9.61
N VAL A 376 4.35 -11.76 10.24
CA VAL A 376 5.71 -11.91 9.72
C VAL A 376 6.26 -13.31 9.90
N SER A 377 6.97 -13.79 8.88
CA SER A 377 7.71 -15.05 8.86
C SER A 377 8.76 -15.10 9.97
N HIS A 378 8.89 -16.24 10.62
CA HIS A 378 9.97 -16.50 11.57
C HIS A 378 11.39 -16.44 10.96
N ASN A 379 11.50 -16.50 9.62
CA ASN A 379 12.75 -16.40 8.87
C ASN A 379 13.21 -14.95 8.63
N LEU A 380 12.35 -13.94 8.85
CA LEU A 380 12.72 -12.54 8.82
C LEU A 380 13.11 -12.08 10.22
N SER A 381 14.38 -12.19 10.58
CA SER A 381 14.85 -12.07 11.97
C SER A 381 14.99 -10.63 12.48
N THR A 382 14.94 -9.62 11.59
CA THR A 382 15.15 -8.21 11.91
C THR A 382 14.11 -7.30 11.26
N PHE A 383 13.66 -6.27 12.01
CA PHE A 383 12.70 -5.29 11.56
C PHE A 383 13.36 -3.91 11.50
N THR A 384 14.18 -3.70 10.45
CA THR A 384 15.03 -2.50 10.35
C THR A 384 14.18 -1.23 10.22
N SER A 385 14.45 -0.27 11.13
CA SER A 385 13.74 1.02 11.19
C SER A 385 12.23 0.94 11.44
N LEU A 386 11.71 -0.21 11.90
CA LEU A 386 10.37 -0.27 12.47
C LEU A 386 10.29 0.63 13.70
N GLU A 387 9.16 1.31 13.90
CA GLU A 387 8.97 2.24 15.01
C GLU A 387 9.25 1.56 16.37
N ASN A 388 10.12 2.18 17.17
CA ASN A 388 10.48 1.69 18.50
C ASN A 388 9.39 2.03 19.52
N THR A 389 8.33 1.28 19.52
CA THR A 389 7.16 1.44 20.39
C THR A 389 6.78 0.10 21.01
N SER A 390 5.70 0.08 21.79
CA SER A 390 5.15 -1.16 22.37
C SER A 390 4.41 -1.97 21.31
N TRP A 391 4.63 -3.27 21.35
CA TRP A 391 3.95 -4.28 20.54
C TRP A 391 3.51 -5.45 21.42
N TYR A 392 2.60 -6.29 20.93
CA TYR A 392 2.26 -7.55 21.57
C TYR A 392 1.97 -8.65 20.54
N ASP A 393 2.26 -9.90 20.93
CA ASP A 393 1.82 -11.10 20.23
C ASP A 393 0.34 -11.33 20.57
N GLU A 394 -0.54 -11.23 19.57
CA GLU A 394 -1.98 -11.36 19.80
C GLU A 394 -2.44 -12.80 20.08
N LYS A 395 -1.66 -13.80 19.66
CA LYS A 395 -1.96 -15.22 19.89
C LYS A 395 -1.59 -15.66 21.30
N ASN A 396 -0.41 -15.22 21.78
CA ASN A 396 0.14 -15.69 23.05
C ASN A 396 0.03 -14.64 24.17
N TRP A 397 -0.51 -13.45 23.89
CA TRP A 397 -0.67 -12.33 24.81
C TRP A 397 0.65 -11.97 25.52
N VAL A 398 1.73 -11.91 24.75
CA VAL A 398 3.04 -11.49 25.24
C VAL A 398 3.31 -10.07 24.79
N GLN A 399 3.60 -9.18 25.74
CA GLN A 399 3.82 -7.75 25.46
C GLN A 399 5.29 -7.40 25.47
N PHE A 400 5.66 -6.48 24.57
CA PHE A 400 7.01 -5.93 24.40
C PHE A 400 6.95 -4.40 24.54
N SER A 401 7.79 -3.84 25.40
CA SER A 401 7.84 -2.39 25.63
C SER A 401 8.60 -1.64 24.54
N ASN A 402 9.37 -2.36 23.71
CA ASN A 402 10.21 -1.80 22.67
C ASN A 402 10.56 -2.85 21.60
N LEU A 403 11.08 -2.37 20.48
CA LEU A 403 11.45 -3.19 19.33
C LEU A 403 12.50 -4.27 19.65
N SER A 404 13.46 -3.99 20.52
CA SER A 404 14.50 -4.97 20.89
C SER A 404 13.93 -6.20 21.60
N GLN A 405 12.96 -6.01 22.49
CA GLN A 405 12.24 -7.11 23.15
C GLN A 405 11.43 -7.91 22.15
N LEU A 406 10.68 -7.24 21.26
CA LEU A 406 9.93 -7.87 20.19
C LEU A 406 10.82 -8.75 19.32
N GLN A 407 11.94 -8.22 18.80
CA GLN A 407 12.86 -8.97 17.95
C GLN A 407 13.51 -10.16 18.69
N THR A 408 13.83 -9.97 19.98
CA THR A 408 14.40 -11.06 20.81
C THR A 408 13.40 -12.20 21.01
N TYR A 409 12.12 -11.88 21.14
CA TYR A 409 11.06 -12.87 21.23
C TYR A 409 10.81 -13.52 19.85
N HIS A 410 10.72 -12.72 18.79
CA HIS A 410 10.44 -13.19 17.44
C HIS A 410 11.45 -14.21 16.93
N ARG A 411 12.75 -13.99 17.18
CA ARG A 411 13.83 -14.94 16.81
C ARG A 411 13.73 -16.33 17.44
N LYS A 412 12.81 -16.52 18.39
CA LYS A 412 12.55 -17.82 19.04
C LYS A 412 11.31 -18.52 18.50
N GLN A 413 10.58 -17.86 17.59
CA GLN A 413 9.40 -18.45 16.97
C GLN A 413 9.85 -19.46 15.90
N SER A 414 9.03 -20.47 15.67
CA SER A 414 9.20 -21.49 14.63
C SER A 414 8.15 -21.39 13.53
N GLU A 415 7.20 -20.46 13.70
CA GLU A 415 6.06 -20.25 12.82
C GLU A 415 5.86 -18.74 12.60
N PRO A 416 5.24 -18.32 11.50
CA PRO A 416 4.86 -16.93 11.28
C PRO A 416 3.99 -16.42 12.44
N THR A 417 4.22 -15.18 12.85
CA THR A 417 3.60 -14.61 14.05
C THR A 417 3.02 -13.23 13.76
N GLY A 418 1.81 -12.98 14.28
CA GLY A 418 1.13 -11.69 14.20
C GLY A 418 1.44 -10.82 15.41
N TYR A 419 1.83 -9.58 15.14
CA TYR A 419 2.11 -8.56 16.16
C TYR A 419 1.21 -7.36 15.98
N ARG A 420 0.66 -6.86 17.10
CA ARG A 420 -0.10 -5.60 17.13
C ARG A 420 0.67 -4.51 17.86
N LYS A 421 0.60 -3.30 17.33
CA LYS A 421 1.16 -2.11 17.95
C LYS A 421 0.32 -1.70 19.16
N GLY A 422 0.98 -1.35 20.26
CA GLY A 422 0.34 -0.93 21.50
C GLY A 422 0.45 -1.97 22.60
N ALA A 423 -0.53 -1.97 23.51
CA ALA A 423 -0.62 -2.89 24.64
C ALA A 423 -2.00 -3.53 24.66
N PHE A 424 -2.06 -4.80 25.01
CA PHE A 424 -3.33 -5.44 25.34
C PHE A 424 -3.79 -5.04 26.74
N LEU A 425 -5.10 -5.13 26.97
CA LEU A 425 -5.71 -4.94 28.28
C LEU A 425 -5.84 -6.27 29.00
N SER A 426 -5.68 -6.25 30.33
CA SER A 426 -5.81 -7.43 31.19
C SER A 426 -6.87 -7.18 32.25
N LEU A 427 -7.81 -8.12 32.39
CA LEU A 427 -8.78 -8.16 33.47
C LEU A 427 -8.46 -9.35 34.37
N THR A 428 -8.04 -9.07 35.60
CA THR A 428 -7.85 -10.09 36.61
C THR A 428 -9.12 -10.20 37.46
N MET A 429 -9.73 -11.36 37.54
CA MET A 429 -10.90 -11.66 38.36
C MET A 429 -10.45 -12.47 39.57
N ASP A 430 -10.54 -11.90 40.78
CA ASP A 430 -10.21 -12.52 42.03
C ASP A 430 -11.49 -13.01 42.70
N ALA A 431 -11.59 -14.33 42.85
CA ALA A 431 -12.77 -14.97 43.42
C ALA A 431 -12.93 -14.74 44.95
N MET A 432 -12.00 -14.02 45.59
CA MET A 432 -12.09 -13.66 47.01
C MET A 432 -12.45 -14.85 47.95
N GLY A 433 -11.71 -15.95 47.80
CA GLY A 433 -11.90 -17.19 48.55
C GLY A 433 -13.07 -18.04 48.02
N GLY A 434 -13.56 -17.79 46.82
CA GLY A 434 -14.30 -18.71 45.99
C GLY A 434 -13.38 -19.36 44.96
N GLU A 435 -13.91 -20.17 44.06
CA GLU A 435 -13.18 -20.86 43.02
C GLU A 435 -13.96 -20.83 41.69
N PHE A 436 -13.25 -20.86 40.59
CA PHE A 436 -13.82 -21.05 39.26
C PHE A 436 -13.97 -22.54 38.93
N GLU A 437 -14.60 -22.88 37.81
CA GLU A 437 -14.85 -24.26 37.38
C GLU A 437 -13.59 -25.14 37.33
N ASP A 438 -12.43 -24.53 37.05
CA ASP A 438 -11.10 -25.16 37.02
C ASP A 438 -10.39 -25.22 38.37
N ALA A 439 -11.11 -24.89 39.46
CA ALA A 439 -10.60 -24.82 40.84
C ALA A 439 -9.51 -23.74 41.07
N GLU A 440 -9.37 -22.78 40.18
CA GLU A 440 -8.48 -21.63 40.35
C GLU A 440 -9.19 -20.52 41.15
N GLU A 441 -8.45 -19.79 41.99
CA GLU A 441 -8.98 -18.66 42.76
C GLU A 441 -8.96 -17.34 41.94
N GLN A 442 -8.24 -17.31 40.86
CA GLN A 442 -8.14 -16.14 39.98
C GLN A 442 -8.23 -16.54 38.52
N LYS A 443 -8.88 -15.69 37.70
CA LYS A 443 -8.87 -15.77 36.23
C LYS A 443 -8.36 -14.47 35.61
N VAL A 444 -7.62 -14.61 34.51
CA VAL A 444 -7.14 -13.49 33.76
C VAL A 444 -7.69 -13.59 32.34
N GLN A 445 -8.29 -12.51 31.85
CA GLN A 445 -8.67 -12.33 30.46
C GLN A 445 -7.79 -11.27 29.83
N SER A 446 -7.46 -11.44 28.54
CA SER A 446 -6.75 -10.45 27.75
C SER A 446 -7.62 -10.05 26.57
N LYS A 447 -7.71 -8.75 26.31
CA LYS A 447 -8.53 -8.15 25.23
C LYS A 447 -7.79 -6.95 24.63
N ILE A 448 -8.13 -6.62 23.40
CA ILE A 448 -7.75 -5.35 22.82
C ILE A 448 -8.73 -4.24 23.24
N SER A 449 -8.28 -2.98 23.21
CA SER A 449 -9.16 -1.85 23.52
C SER A 449 -10.38 -1.82 22.61
N GLY A 450 -11.57 -1.69 23.19
CA GLY A 450 -12.85 -1.69 22.48
C GLY A 450 -13.59 -3.03 22.44
N GLU A 451 -12.93 -4.14 22.75
CA GLU A 451 -13.61 -5.43 22.95
C GLU A 451 -14.35 -5.49 24.29
N TYR A 452 -15.19 -6.50 24.48
CA TYR A 452 -15.96 -6.69 25.71
C TYR A 452 -15.37 -7.82 26.56
N TRP A 453 -15.34 -7.58 27.90
CA TRP A 453 -14.98 -8.62 28.85
C TRP A 453 -16.10 -9.64 28.98
N GLU A 454 -15.73 -10.88 29.21
CA GLU A 454 -16.70 -11.96 29.51
C GLU A 454 -16.86 -12.09 31.00
N GLU A 455 -18.13 -12.07 31.48
CA GLU A 455 -18.41 -12.32 32.86
C GLU A 455 -18.25 -13.82 33.16
N VAL A 456 -17.37 -14.18 34.11
CA VAL A 456 -17.19 -15.54 34.60
C VAL A 456 -17.60 -15.55 36.08
N ILE A 457 -18.56 -16.40 36.43
CA ILE A 457 -19.12 -16.46 37.79
C ILE A 457 -18.39 -17.54 38.56
N PRO A 458 -17.70 -17.21 39.68
CA PRO A 458 -17.09 -18.17 40.55
C PRO A 458 -18.13 -18.78 41.52
N VAL A 459 -17.75 -19.84 42.21
CA VAL A 459 -18.58 -20.48 43.27
C VAL A 459 -17.87 -20.40 44.59
N LYS A 460 -18.65 -20.30 45.70
CA LYS A 460 -18.14 -20.36 47.07
C LYS A 460 -19.16 -21.07 47.94
N GLU A 461 -18.70 -22.12 48.62
CA GLU A 461 -19.58 -22.91 49.48
C GLU A 461 -20.25 -22.03 50.55
N GLY A 462 -21.55 -22.16 50.70
CA GLY A 462 -22.33 -21.42 51.67
C GLY A 462 -22.54 -19.94 51.37
N HIS A 463 -22.21 -19.48 50.16
CA HIS A 463 -22.34 -18.08 49.77
C HIS A 463 -23.02 -17.92 48.41
N TYR A 464 -23.66 -16.79 48.23
CA TYR A 464 -24.24 -16.32 46.98
C TYR A 464 -23.34 -15.24 46.35
N PHE A 465 -23.15 -15.30 45.04
CA PHE A 465 -22.39 -14.30 44.30
C PHE A 465 -23.24 -13.05 44.04
N ASP A 466 -22.82 -11.87 44.55
CA ASP A 466 -23.52 -10.58 44.39
C ASP A 466 -23.03 -9.79 43.16
N GLY A 467 -21.89 -10.17 42.62
CA GLY A 467 -21.31 -9.56 41.44
C GLY A 467 -19.84 -9.19 41.58
N TRP A 468 -19.32 -8.61 40.52
CA TRP A 468 -17.93 -8.15 40.39
C TRP A 468 -17.79 -6.67 40.75
N TYR A 469 -16.75 -6.31 41.49
CA TYR A 469 -16.47 -4.95 41.93
C TYR A 469 -15.03 -4.55 41.63
N LEU A 470 -14.82 -3.25 41.31
CA LEU A 470 -13.50 -2.68 41.06
C LEU A 470 -12.65 -2.43 42.32
N ASP A 471 -13.25 -2.55 43.50
CA ASP A 471 -12.59 -2.31 44.78
C ASP A 471 -13.01 -3.33 45.81
N GLN A 472 -12.12 -3.60 46.77
CA GLN A 472 -12.35 -4.58 47.85
C GLN A 472 -13.36 -4.11 48.92
N ASN A 473 -13.77 -2.83 48.88
CA ASN A 473 -14.83 -2.30 49.74
C ASN A 473 -16.21 -2.48 49.11
N PHE A 474 -16.24 -3.00 47.85
CA PHE A 474 -17.46 -3.29 47.09
C PHE A 474 -18.36 -2.09 46.90
N THR A 475 -17.75 -0.91 46.58
CA THR A 475 -18.47 0.34 46.35
C THR A 475 -18.75 0.58 44.87
N ASN A 476 -17.90 0.07 43.97
CA ASN A 476 -18.00 0.28 42.52
C ASN A 476 -18.25 -1.06 41.81
N LYS A 477 -19.52 -1.35 41.50
CA LYS A 477 -19.90 -2.58 40.77
C LYS A 477 -19.43 -2.45 39.32
N PHE A 478 -18.83 -3.50 38.78
CA PHE A 478 -18.33 -3.53 37.41
C PHE A 478 -19.48 -3.80 36.43
N ASP A 479 -19.42 -3.11 35.26
CA ASP A 479 -20.41 -3.26 34.20
C ASP A 479 -19.75 -3.89 32.95
N PHE A 480 -20.09 -5.17 32.71
CA PHE A 480 -19.60 -5.91 31.54
C PHE A 480 -20.23 -5.50 30.22
N SER A 481 -21.27 -4.65 30.23
CA SER A 481 -21.87 -4.10 28.99
C SER A 481 -21.03 -3.01 28.34
N LEU A 482 -20.00 -2.51 29.05
CA LEU A 482 -19.10 -1.48 28.55
C LEU A 482 -17.87 -2.11 27.89
N PRO A 483 -17.34 -1.49 26.81
CA PRO A 483 -16.12 -1.97 26.17
C PRO A 483 -14.89 -1.79 27.06
N ALA A 484 -13.91 -2.67 26.91
CA ALA A 484 -12.63 -2.60 27.59
C ALA A 484 -11.84 -1.37 27.13
N THR A 485 -11.47 -0.50 28.07
CA THR A 485 -10.66 0.69 27.80
C THR A 485 -9.38 0.76 28.64
N VAL A 486 -9.38 0.04 29.77
CA VAL A 486 -8.25 -0.03 30.72
C VAL A 486 -8.17 -1.42 31.32
N SER A 487 -6.97 -1.81 31.74
CA SER A 487 -6.75 -3.01 32.56
C SER A 487 -7.33 -2.80 33.96
N ALA A 488 -7.90 -3.86 34.53
CA ALA A 488 -8.51 -3.79 35.86
C ALA A 488 -8.35 -5.09 36.65
N THR A 489 -8.55 -4.99 37.96
CA THR A 489 -8.75 -6.15 38.82
C THR A 489 -10.15 -6.07 39.41
N LEU A 490 -10.89 -7.17 39.32
CA LEU A 490 -12.22 -7.31 39.87
C LEU A 490 -12.18 -8.22 41.09
N TYR A 491 -13.02 -7.92 42.06
CA TYR A 491 -13.16 -8.66 43.30
C TYR A 491 -14.57 -9.18 43.41
N ALA A 492 -14.70 -10.51 43.63
CA ALA A 492 -15.97 -11.15 43.82
C ALA A 492 -16.58 -10.76 45.18
N LYS A 493 -17.81 -10.27 45.17
CA LYS A 493 -18.54 -10.01 46.38
C LYS A 493 -19.44 -11.19 46.73
N TRP A 494 -19.28 -11.66 47.95
CA TRP A 494 -20.01 -12.78 48.48
C TRP A 494 -21.00 -12.34 49.53
N VAL A 495 -22.17 -13.00 49.52
CA VAL A 495 -23.19 -12.87 50.55
C VAL A 495 -23.48 -14.26 51.10
N GLU A 496 -23.44 -14.38 52.41
CA GLU A 496 -23.72 -15.67 53.06
C GLU A 496 -25.15 -16.14 52.79
N ASN A 497 -25.28 -17.42 52.46
CA ASN A 497 -26.60 -18.06 52.37
C ASN A 497 -27.18 -18.31 53.76
N TYR A 498 -28.41 -17.93 53.92
CA TYR A 498 -29.14 -18.23 55.16
C TYR A 498 -29.96 -19.50 54.98
N THR A 499 -29.93 -20.36 55.99
CA THR A 499 -30.82 -21.52 56.07
C THR A 499 -31.94 -21.22 57.08
N VAL A 500 -33.16 -21.20 56.59
CA VAL A 500 -34.33 -21.08 57.45
C VAL A 500 -34.86 -22.52 57.75
N VAL A 501 -34.79 -22.92 59.00
CA VAL A 501 -35.36 -24.19 59.40
C VAL A 501 -36.83 -23.99 59.73
N ILE A 502 -37.70 -24.51 58.88
CA ILE A 502 -39.15 -24.49 59.10
C ILE A 502 -39.53 -25.78 59.84
N PRO A 503 -40.19 -25.71 61.02
CA PRO A 503 -40.63 -26.91 61.70
C PRO A 503 -41.62 -27.70 60.85
N ALA A 504 -41.62 -29.05 60.99
CA ALA A 504 -42.44 -29.95 60.17
C ALA A 504 -43.95 -29.72 60.33
N SER A 505 -44.36 -29.01 61.35
CA SER A 505 -45.74 -28.58 61.56
C SER A 505 -45.77 -27.21 62.24
N ILE A 506 -46.55 -26.27 61.72
CA ILE A 506 -46.84 -24.99 62.37
C ILE A 506 -48.29 -24.98 62.83
N SER A 507 -48.51 -24.74 64.13
CA SER A 507 -49.85 -24.53 64.63
C SER A 507 -50.37 -23.16 64.29
N LEU A 508 -51.55 -23.08 63.69
CA LEU A 508 -52.15 -21.81 63.25
C LEU A 508 -52.57 -20.90 64.41
N ASN A 509 -52.52 -21.39 65.67
CA ASN A 509 -53.02 -20.71 66.88
C ASN A 509 -51.89 -20.27 67.82
N GLU A 510 -50.64 -20.58 67.53
CA GLU A 510 -49.51 -20.23 68.40
C GLU A 510 -48.43 -19.53 67.57
N ALA A 511 -47.79 -18.51 68.13
CA ALA A 511 -46.65 -17.89 67.52
C ALA A 511 -45.49 -18.88 67.39
N THR A 512 -45.16 -19.29 66.20
CA THR A 512 -44.04 -20.21 65.92
C THR A 512 -42.79 -19.41 65.65
N GLU A 513 -41.80 -19.60 66.50
CA GLU A 513 -40.49 -18.99 66.31
C GLU A 513 -39.74 -19.73 65.19
N LEU A 514 -39.45 -19.05 64.07
CA LEU A 514 -38.63 -19.62 63.04
C LEU A 514 -37.15 -19.36 63.37
N LYS A 515 -36.41 -20.45 63.53
CA LYS A 515 -34.98 -20.35 63.80
C LYS A 515 -34.22 -20.11 62.46
N VAL A 516 -33.61 -18.96 62.34
CA VAL A 516 -32.70 -18.63 61.24
C VAL A 516 -31.29 -18.95 61.70
N GLU A 517 -30.67 -19.97 61.09
CA GLU A 517 -29.25 -20.28 61.33
C GLU A 517 -28.38 -19.57 60.29
N GLY A 518 -27.59 -18.56 60.76
CA GLY A 518 -26.69 -17.76 59.97
C GLY A 518 -26.23 -16.53 60.75
N ILE A 519 -25.24 -15.83 60.24
CA ILE A 519 -24.70 -14.62 60.88
C ILE A 519 -25.69 -13.48 60.72
N ASN A 520 -26.14 -12.89 61.84
CA ASN A 520 -27.01 -11.73 61.87
C ASN A 520 -26.25 -10.47 61.32
N ARG A 521 -26.68 -9.98 60.19
CA ARG A 521 -26.26 -8.65 59.71
C ARG A 521 -27.32 -7.62 60.10
N GLY A 522 -27.16 -7.06 61.28
CA GLY A 522 -27.94 -6.02 61.91
C GLY A 522 -29.03 -5.33 61.08
N ASP A 523 -30.17 -5.11 61.70
CA ASP A 523 -31.25 -4.18 61.32
C ASP A 523 -32.10 -4.48 60.07
N LYS A 524 -32.02 -5.63 59.43
CA LYS A 524 -33.00 -6.01 58.40
C LYS A 524 -33.98 -7.05 58.94
N ASN A 525 -35.24 -6.67 59.11
CA ASN A 525 -36.32 -7.56 59.47
C ASN A 525 -36.60 -8.57 58.37
N LEU A 526 -36.41 -9.85 58.66
CA LEU A 526 -36.87 -10.92 57.78
C LEU A 526 -38.37 -11.11 58.04
N SER A 527 -39.23 -10.78 57.08
CA SER A 527 -40.66 -11.09 57.16
C SER A 527 -40.95 -12.34 56.34
N VAL A 528 -41.43 -13.37 56.99
CA VAL A 528 -41.89 -14.62 56.36
C VAL A 528 -43.42 -14.59 56.29
N GLY A 529 -43.94 -14.41 55.04
CA GLY A 529 -45.40 -14.55 54.81
C GLY A 529 -45.73 -15.98 54.45
N LEU A 530 -46.65 -16.61 55.28
CA LEU A 530 -47.19 -17.93 54.97
C LEU A 530 -48.41 -17.81 54.05
N ASN A 531 -48.37 -18.43 52.88
CA ASN A 531 -49.54 -18.52 52.01
C ASN A 531 -50.57 -19.53 52.57
N ARG A 532 -51.76 -19.10 52.80
CA ARG A 532 -52.85 -19.89 53.50
C ARG A 532 -53.37 -21.08 52.70
N THR A 533 -52.87 -21.43 51.57
CA THR A 533 -53.37 -22.52 50.70
C THR A 533 -52.54 -23.80 50.69
N ALA A 534 -51.42 -23.87 51.41
CA ALA A 534 -50.63 -25.11 51.49
C ALA A 534 -51.13 -26.02 52.67
N THR A 535 -51.74 -27.13 52.31
CA THR A 535 -52.28 -28.08 53.27
C THR A 535 -51.32 -29.20 53.70
N SER A 536 -50.09 -29.24 53.18
CA SER A 536 -49.07 -30.18 53.66
C SER A 536 -47.67 -29.68 53.29
N VAL A 537 -46.72 -29.71 54.20
CA VAL A 537 -45.29 -29.48 53.98
C VAL A 537 -44.63 -30.86 54.14
N SER A 538 -43.90 -31.28 53.08
CA SER A 538 -43.17 -32.55 53.09
C SER A 538 -41.92 -32.49 53.99
N GLU A 539 -41.42 -33.66 54.46
CA GLU A 539 -40.34 -33.81 55.46
C GLU A 539 -38.93 -33.24 55.04
N SER A 540 -38.79 -32.57 53.91
CA SER A 540 -37.51 -31.96 53.45
C SER A 540 -37.57 -30.45 53.47
N ASN A 541 -37.78 -29.84 54.62
CA ASN A 541 -38.02 -28.40 54.74
C ASN A 541 -36.71 -27.58 54.94
N LYS A 542 -35.77 -27.70 54.04
CA LYS A 542 -34.63 -26.83 54.04
C LYS A 542 -34.81 -25.80 52.89
N LEU A 543 -35.13 -24.57 53.23
CA LEU A 543 -35.20 -23.45 52.30
C LEU A 543 -33.90 -22.68 52.43
N THR A 544 -33.09 -22.70 51.35
CA THR A 544 -31.90 -21.87 51.29
C THR A 544 -32.28 -20.55 50.63
N LEU A 545 -32.16 -19.47 51.36
CA LEU A 545 -32.46 -18.12 50.88
C LEU A 545 -31.16 -17.39 50.53
N ALA A 546 -31.03 -16.98 49.29
CA ALA A 546 -30.00 -16.04 48.93
C ALA A 546 -30.42 -14.62 49.35
N ASN A 547 -29.56 -13.91 50.07
CA ASN A 547 -29.85 -12.55 50.52
C ASN A 547 -29.67 -11.58 49.38
N THR A 548 -30.72 -11.30 48.62
CA THR A 548 -30.84 -10.07 47.82
C THR A 548 -31.50 -9.01 48.70
N ALA A 549 -31.06 -7.78 48.63
CA ALA A 549 -31.40 -6.69 49.54
C ALA A 549 -32.91 -6.39 49.70
N ASP A 550 -33.81 -7.02 48.94
CA ASP A 550 -35.25 -6.80 48.88
C ASP A 550 -36.07 -8.08 48.71
N THR A 551 -35.72 -9.18 49.39
CA THR A 551 -36.51 -10.40 49.23
C THR A 551 -37.63 -10.45 50.29
N THR A 552 -38.83 -10.11 49.86
CA THR A 552 -40.06 -10.48 50.60
C THR A 552 -40.40 -11.90 50.20
N ILE A 553 -40.29 -12.86 51.15
CA ILE A 553 -40.77 -14.21 50.95
C ILE A 553 -42.25 -14.21 51.35
N GLN A 554 -43.13 -14.44 50.37
CA GLN A 554 -44.56 -14.64 50.60
C GLN A 554 -44.87 -16.12 50.78
#